data_ffa6a84ffac3efe8cf331ab8124a8ffd
#
_entry.id   ffa6a84ffac3efe8cf331ab8124a8ffd
#
_cell.length_a   1.000
_cell.length_b   1.000
_cell.length_c   1.000
_cell.angle_alpha   90.00
_cell.angle_beta   90.00
_cell.angle_gamma   90.00
#
_symmetry.space_group_name_H-M   'P 1'
#
loop_
_entity.id
_entity.type
_entity.pdbx_description
1 polymer ?
#
loop_
_entity_poly.entity_id
_entity_poly.type
_entity_poly.pdbx_seq_one_letter_code
_entity_poly.pdbx_strand_id
1 'polypeptide(L)'
;MGAKPDAVNFPKRNRLISGLTLGTLVIETDCNGGAMITANTALDQNREVFAVPGLITSKRSRGCHALIKEGKAKLVENIDDVLVELSTKLRPLLKSALKEEHKPHIELSFFERNLYEVLTDVPLHIDLIAERSNASISDTLVNLLSLEFKGLIKQLPGKLFVR
;
A
#
# COMPACT_ATOMS: atom_id res chain seq x y z
N MET A 1 23.72 -22.12 -4.37
CA MET A 1 23.92 -20.68 -4.59
C MET A 1 25.33 -20.50 -5.12
N GLY A 2 25.56 -19.93 -6.30
CA GLY A 2 26.91 -19.82 -6.87
C GLY A 2 26.96 -19.61 -8.39
N ALA A 3 25.84 -19.20 -9.04
CA ALA A 3 25.91 -18.80 -10.43
C ALA A 3 26.70 -17.49 -10.54
N LYS A 4 27.80 -17.51 -11.29
CA LYS A 4 28.57 -16.29 -11.62
C LYS A 4 27.66 -15.30 -12.34
N PRO A 5 27.86 -13.96 -12.18
CA PRO A 5 27.17 -12.95 -12.96
C PRO A 5 27.63 -13.05 -14.43
N ASP A 6 26.98 -13.89 -15.20
CA ASP A 6 27.27 -14.14 -16.59
C ASP A 6 26.23 -13.41 -17.45
N ALA A 7 26.67 -12.77 -18.53
CA ALA A 7 25.82 -12.00 -19.44
C ALA A 7 24.63 -12.81 -19.94
N VAL A 8 24.78 -14.12 -20.13
CA VAL A 8 23.74 -15.06 -20.54
C VAL A 8 22.63 -15.23 -19.48
N ASN A 9 22.94 -15.00 -18.20
CA ASN A 9 21.98 -15.19 -17.11
C ASN A 9 21.08 -13.97 -16.88
N PHE A 10 21.46 -12.78 -17.35
CA PHE A 10 20.67 -11.56 -17.20
C PHE A 10 19.29 -11.65 -17.88
N PRO A 11 19.17 -12.09 -19.14
CA PRO A 11 17.86 -12.25 -19.77
C PRO A 11 17.00 -13.29 -19.09
N LYS A 12 17.59 -14.42 -18.65
CA LYS A 12 16.87 -15.47 -17.92
C LYS A 12 16.29 -14.95 -16.60
N ARG A 13 17.08 -14.22 -15.82
CA ARG A 13 16.63 -13.60 -14.59
C ARG A 13 15.54 -12.55 -14.85
N ASN A 14 15.72 -11.70 -15.84
CA ASN A 14 14.75 -10.65 -16.18
C ASN A 14 13.42 -11.25 -16.62
N ARG A 15 13.43 -12.40 -17.29
CA ARG A 15 12.22 -13.15 -17.63
C ARG A 15 11.44 -13.62 -16.39
N LEU A 16 12.15 -14.03 -15.34
CA LEU A 16 11.51 -14.39 -14.06
C LEU A 16 10.95 -13.16 -13.36
N ILE A 17 11.72 -12.06 -13.32
CA ILE A 17 11.29 -10.80 -12.68
C ILE A 17 10.01 -10.29 -13.35
N SER A 18 10.00 -10.15 -14.68
CA SER A 18 8.82 -9.66 -15.40
C SER A 18 7.62 -10.62 -15.28
N GLY A 19 7.86 -11.92 -15.24
CA GLY A 19 6.80 -12.92 -15.14
C GLY A 19 6.10 -12.97 -13.79
N LEU A 20 6.82 -12.66 -12.71
CA LEU A 20 6.30 -12.66 -11.34
C LEU A 20 5.53 -11.36 -10.97
N THR A 21 5.61 -10.33 -11.81
CA THR A 21 4.98 -9.03 -11.57
C THR A 21 3.73 -8.84 -12.41
N LEU A 22 2.84 -7.94 -12.00
CA LEU A 22 1.68 -7.56 -12.78
C LEU A 22 2.02 -6.61 -13.92
N GLY A 23 3.10 -5.86 -13.78
CA GLY A 23 3.59 -4.92 -14.78
C GLY A 23 5.04 -4.53 -14.54
N THR A 24 5.65 -3.90 -15.53
CA THR A 24 7.04 -3.42 -15.52
C THR A 24 7.05 -1.93 -15.80
N LEU A 25 7.61 -1.15 -14.89
CA LEU A 25 7.81 0.29 -15.05
C LEU A 25 9.22 0.58 -15.57
N VAL A 26 9.33 1.24 -16.71
CA VAL A 26 10.59 1.69 -17.30
C VAL A 26 10.74 3.19 -17.06
N ILE A 27 11.73 3.56 -16.24
CA ILE A 27 11.98 4.97 -15.88
C ILE A 27 12.89 5.62 -16.91
N GLU A 28 14.00 4.96 -17.25
CA GLU A 28 14.95 5.43 -18.24
C GLU A 28 15.55 4.25 -19.02
N THR A 29 15.64 4.39 -20.33
CA THR A 29 16.37 3.46 -21.19
C THR A 29 16.67 4.09 -22.54
N ASP A 30 17.81 3.73 -23.15
CA ASP A 30 18.03 3.95 -24.58
C ASP A 30 17.38 2.83 -25.39
N CYS A 31 17.20 3.01 -26.70
CA CYS A 31 16.54 2.04 -27.58
C CYS A 31 17.18 0.64 -27.54
N ASN A 32 18.50 0.56 -27.30
CA ASN A 32 19.25 -0.68 -27.18
C ASN A 32 19.61 -1.03 -25.72
N GLY A 33 18.97 -0.40 -24.74
CA GLY A 33 19.27 -0.60 -23.33
C GLY A 33 18.72 -1.92 -22.80
N GLY A 34 19.32 -2.43 -21.70
CA GLY A 34 18.90 -3.67 -21.06
C GLY A 34 17.46 -3.65 -20.57
N ALA A 35 16.92 -2.48 -20.17
CA ALA A 35 15.54 -2.34 -19.76
C ALA A 35 14.55 -2.61 -20.92
N MET A 36 14.94 -2.32 -22.18
CA MET A 36 14.13 -2.66 -23.36
C MET A 36 13.92 -4.17 -23.49
N ILE A 37 14.94 -4.96 -23.17
CA ILE A 37 14.85 -6.43 -23.19
C ILE A 37 13.82 -6.88 -22.15
N THR A 38 13.85 -6.31 -20.95
CA THR A 38 12.91 -6.65 -19.90
C THR A 38 11.48 -6.22 -20.25
N ALA A 39 11.31 -5.02 -20.83
CA ALA A 39 10.02 -4.51 -21.28
C ALA A 39 9.40 -5.39 -22.36
N ASN A 40 10.17 -5.76 -23.39
CA ASN A 40 9.69 -6.67 -24.44
C ASN A 40 9.37 -8.06 -23.88
N THR A 41 10.20 -8.57 -22.96
CA THR A 41 9.92 -9.85 -22.29
C THR A 41 8.62 -9.79 -21.46
N ALA A 42 8.34 -8.66 -20.81
CA ALA A 42 7.08 -8.44 -20.08
C ALA A 42 5.87 -8.48 -21.03
N LEU A 43 5.97 -7.84 -22.19
CA LEU A 43 4.94 -7.88 -23.23
C LEU A 43 4.70 -9.32 -23.75
N ASP A 44 5.78 -10.05 -24.03
CA ASP A 44 5.69 -11.46 -24.46
C ASP A 44 5.00 -12.35 -23.41
N GLN A 45 5.05 -11.95 -22.15
CA GLN A 45 4.41 -12.62 -21.01
C GLN A 45 3.01 -12.06 -20.69
N ASN A 46 2.48 -11.19 -21.55
CA ASN A 46 1.19 -10.53 -21.35
C ASN A 46 1.10 -9.76 -20.03
N ARG A 47 2.21 -9.06 -19.70
CA ARG A 47 2.28 -8.15 -18.56
C ARG A 47 2.18 -6.72 -19.03
N GLU A 48 1.63 -5.84 -18.17
CA GLU A 48 1.56 -4.42 -18.47
C GLU A 48 2.96 -3.80 -18.49
N VAL A 49 3.18 -2.88 -19.42
CA VAL A 49 4.41 -2.10 -19.47
C VAL A 49 4.07 -0.63 -19.35
N PHE A 50 4.76 0.04 -18.46
CA PHE A 50 4.62 1.47 -18.18
C PHE A 50 5.94 2.16 -18.50
N ALA A 51 5.89 3.39 -18.99
CA ALA A 51 7.08 4.17 -19.27
C ALA A 51 6.93 5.61 -18.80
N VAL A 52 7.93 6.10 -18.07
CA VAL A 52 8.02 7.49 -17.65
C VAL A 52 8.55 8.33 -18.82
N PRO A 53 7.84 9.41 -19.22
CA PRO A 53 8.36 10.31 -20.24
C PRO A 53 9.53 11.11 -19.68
N GLY A 54 10.51 11.37 -20.54
CA GLY A 54 11.68 12.17 -20.16
C GLY A 54 11.99 13.22 -21.21
N LEU A 55 13.10 13.92 -21.05
CA LEU A 55 13.52 14.96 -22.00
C LEU A 55 13.74 14.38 -23.40
N ILE A 56 13.19 15.04 -24.43
CA ILE A 56 13.28 14.62 -25.84
C ILE A 56 14.74 14.57 -26.31
N THR A 57 15.58 15.43 -25.77
CA THR A 57 17.02 15.50 -26.09
C THR A 57 17.86 14.43 -25.41
N SER A 58 17.32 13.78 -24.37
CA SER A 58 18.03 12.76 -23.60
C SER A 58 18.07 11.43 -24.35
N LYS A 59 19.27 10.88 -24.53
CA LYS A 59 19.44 9.53 -25.08
C LYS A 59 18.77 8.46 -24.20
N ARG A 60 18.78 8.66 -22.88
CA ARG A 60 18.20 7.72 -21.90
C ARG A 60 16.68 7.66 -21.93
N SER A 61 16.01 8.68 -22.51
CA SER A 61 14.55 8.72 -22.64
C SER A 61 14.07 8.15 -23.97
N ARG A 62 14.95 7.94 -24.94
CA ARG A 62 14.58 7.49 -26.29
C ARG A 62 13.86 6.15 -26.30
N GLY A 63 14.31 5.19 -25.47
CA GLY A 63 13.66 3.90 -25.37
C GLY A 63 12.26 3.99 -24.76
N CYS A 64 12.08 4.80 -23.71
CA CYS A 64 10.74 5.06 -23.14
C CYS A 64 9.81 5.68 -24.19
N HIS A 65 10.29 6.70 -24.93
CA HIS A 65 9.52 7.32 -25.99
C HIS A 65 9.17 6.35 -27.12
N ALA A 66 10.09 5.45 -27.49
CA ALA A 66 9.83 4.41 -28.49
C ALA A 66 8.72 3.47 -28.04
N LEU A 67 8.81 2.96 -26.80
CA LEU A 67 7.77 2.10 -26.22
C LEU A 67 6.40 2.74 -26.19
N ILE A 68 6.33 4.04 -25.83
CA ILE A 68 5.08 4.79 -25.80
C ILE A 68 4.53 5.00 -27.24
N LYS A 69 5.38 5.44 -28.17
CA LYS A 69 4.98 5.69 -29.56
C LYS A 69 4.48 4.42 -30.27
N GLU A 70 5.08 3.30 -29.98
CA GLU A 70 4.70 2.01 -30.54
C GLU A 70 3.49 1.37 -29.85
N GLY A 71 2.92 2.05 -28.85
CA GLY A 71 1.79 1.49 -28.08
C GLY A 71 2.17 0.28 -27.22
N LYS A 72 3.46 0.07 -26.98
CA LYS A 72 3.99 -1.03 -26.18
C LYS A 72 4.02 -0.73 -24.68
N ALA A 73 4.04 0.55 -24.32
CA ALA A 73 4.00 0.98 -22.94
C ALA A 73 2.99 2.11 -22.76
N LYS A 74 2.28 2.10 -21.65
CA LYS A 74 1.45 3.22 -21.23
C LYS A 74 2.33 4.30 -20.60
N LEU A 75 2.15 5.55 -21.04
CA LEU A 75 2.78 6.70 -20.41
C LEU A 75 2.24 6.86 -18.98
N VAL A 76 3.11 7.06 -18.02
CA VAL A 76 2.75 7.30 -16.61
C VAL A 76 3.57 8.47 -16.06
N GLU A 77 2.90 9.35 -15.34
CA GLU A 77 3.51 10.50 -14.67
C GLU A 77 3.51 10.33 -13.15
N ASN A 78 2.56 9.54 -12.64
CA ASN A 78 2.37 9.31 -11.21
C ASN A 78 1.94 7.86 -10.93
N ILE A 79 1.82 7.52 -9.66
CA ILE A 79 1.44 6.16 -9.23
C ILE A 79 -0.02 5.84 -9.57
N ASP A 80 -0.90 6.84 -9.60
CA ASP A 80 -2.32 6.63 -9.86
C ASP A 80 -2.56 6.12 -11.28
N ASP A 81 -1.76 6.54 -12.26
CA ASP A 81 -1.81 6.05 -13.63
C ASP A 81 -1.56 4.54 -13.69
N VAL A 82 -0.60 4.06 -12.89
CA VAL A 82 -0.28 2.62 -12.76
C VAL A 82 -1.42 1.87 -12.08
N LEU A 83 -1.95 2.41 -10.98
CA LEU A 83 -3.02 1.78 -10.20
C LEU A 83 -4.33 1.68 -10.98
N VAL A 84 -4.67 2.73 -11.74
CA VAL A 84 -5.86 2.72 -12.60
C VAL A 84 -5.78 1.56 -13.61
N GLU A 85 -4.64 1.39 -14.28
CA GLU A 85 -4.45 0.33 -15.27
C GLU A 85 -4.48 -1.07 -14.64
N LEU A 86 -3.80 -1.22 -13.51
CA LEU A 86 -3.76 -2.49 -12.80
C LEU A 86 -5.03 -2.79 -11.99
N SER A 87 -5.95 -1.83 -11.85
CA SER A 87 -7.15 -1.95 -11.00
C SER A 87 -7.97 -3.20 -11.31
N THR A 88 -8.13 -3.56 -12.57
CA THR A 88 -8.89 -4.73 -13.01
C THR A 88 -8.22 -6.04 -12.54
N LYS A 89 -6.89 -6.10 -12.60
CA LYS A 89 -6.10 -7.26 -12.15
C LYS A 89 -5.97 -7.32 -10.64
N LEU A 90 -5.96 -6.17 -9.96
CA LEU A 90 -5.84 -6.05 -8.51
C LEU A 90 -7.17 -6.32 -7.78
N ARG A 91 -8.32 -5.97 -8.37
CA ARG A 91 -9.64 -6.14 -7.74
C ARG A 91 -9.89 -7.53 -7.14
N PRO A 92 -9.60 -8.66 -7.82
CA PRO A 92 -9.79 -9.97 -7.23
C PRO A 92 -8.89 -10.22 -6.01
N LEU A 93 -7.64 -9.75 -6.09
CA LEU A 93 -6.64 -9.89 -5.02
C LEU A 93 -6.99 -9.01 -3.81
N LEU A 94 -7.40 -7.75 -4.06
CA LEU A 94 -7.83 -6.85 -3.00
C LEU A 94 -9.13 -7.30 -2.33
N LYS A 95 -10.07 -7.87 -3.08
CA LYS A 95 -11.29 -8.46 -2.51
C LYS A 95 -11.01 -9.65 -1.61
N SER A 96 -10.00 -10.47 -1.92
CA SER A 96 -9.58 -11.56 -1.04
C SER A 96 -8.85 -11.04 0.19
N ALA A 97 -7.96 -10.06 0.04
CA ALA A 97 -7.25 -9.42 1.15
C ALA A 97 -8.20 -8.65 2.07
N LEU A 98 -9.16 -7.90 1.51
CA LEU A 98 -10.18 -7.20 2.30
C LEU A 98 -11.16 -8.16 3.00
N LYS A 99 -11.31 -9.40 2.51
CA LYS A 99 -12.05 -10.45 3.24
C LYS A 99 -11.22 -11.02 4.41
N GLU A 100 -9.92 -10.94 4.36
CA GLU A 100 -9.02 -11.37 5.43
C GLU A 100 -8.72 -10.26 6.46
N GLU A 101 -8.92 -9.00 6.14
CA GLU A 101 -9.12 -7.98 7.14
C GLU A 101 -10.51 -8.16 7.79
N HIS A 102 -10.69 -9.28 8.47
CA HIS A 102 -11.58 -9.32 9.61
C HIS A 102 -11.01 -8.28 10.59
N LYS A 103 -11.53 -7.05 10.52
CA LYS A 103 -11.56 -6.22 11.72
C LYS A 103 -12.20 -7.12 12.75
N PRO A 104 -11.50 -7.54 13.80
CA PRO A 104 -12.14 -8.33 14.83
C PRO A 104 -13.42 -7.55 15.17
N HIS A 105 -14.56 -8.21 15.11
CA HIS A 105 -15.80 -7.65 15.61
C HIS A 105 -15.57 -7.53 17.11
N ILE A 106 -14.95 -6.40 17.51
CA ILE A 106 -14.64 -6.14 18.90
C ILE A 106 -16.01 -5.88 19.53
N GLU A 107 -16.57 -6.93 20.13
CA GLU A 107 -17.80 -6.80 20.90
C GLU A 107 -17.48 -5.89 22.09
N LEU A 108 -18.03 -4.69 22.02
CA LEU A 108 -18.00 -3.74 23.12
C LEU A 108 -19.16 -4.02 24.04
N SER A 109 -18.90 -4.13 25.33
CA SER A 109 -19.96 -4.12 26.34
C SER A 109 -20.73 -2.78 26.27
N PHE A 110 -21.91 -2.74 26.84
CA PHE A 110 -22.72 -1.51 26.88
C PHE A 110 -21.95 -0.33 27.51
N PHE A 111 -21.19 -0.60 28.57
CA PHE A 111 -20.37 0.41 29.25
C PHE A 111 -19.18 0.86 28.43
N GLU A 112 -18.49 -0.07 27.77
CA GLU A 112 -17.36 0.25 26.88
C GLU A 112 -17.80 1.11 25.69
N ARG A 113 -18.98 0.83 25.12
CA ARG A 113 -19.53 1.63 24.01
C ARG A 113 -19.82 3.05 24.45
N ASN A 114 -20.43 3.23 25.62
CA ASN A 114 -20.74 4.55 26.18
C ASN A 114 -19.47 5.37 26.39
N LEU A 115 -18.42 4.78 26.95
CA LEU A 115 -17.13 5.43 27.14
C LEU A 115 -16.44 5.76 25.82
N TYR A 116 -16.52 4.86 24.85
CA TYR A 116 -15.93 5.05 23.52
C TYR A 116 -16.58 6.20 22.74
N GLU A 117 -17.89 6.43 22.92
CA GLU A 117 -18.62 7.54 22.30
C GLU A 117 -18.28 8.91 22.94
N VAL A 118 -17.93 8.92 24.22
CA VAL A 118 -17.48 10.13 24.94
C VAL A 118 -16.08 10.56 24.53
N LEU A 119 -15.23 9.61 24.11
CA LEU A 119 -13.86 9.86 23.69
C LEU A 119 -13.81 10.41 22.27
N THR A 120 -12.94 11.40 22.09
CA THR A 120 -12.64 12.05 20.81
C THR A 120 -11.14 12.03 20.54
N ASP A 121 -10.70 12.58 19.40
CA ASP A 121 -9.29 12.78 19.08
C ASP A 121 -8.59 13.81 19.99
N VAL A 122 -9.35 14.48 20.87
CA VAL A 122 -8.81 15.41 21.88
C VAL A 122 -8.64 14.65 23.20
N PRO A 123 -7.45 14.67 23.82
CA PRO A 123 -7.20 14.00 25.09
C PRO A 123 -8.11 14.51 26.21
N LEU A 124 -8.82 13.59 26.88
CA LEU A 124 -9.71 13.87 28.00
C LEU A 124 -9.18 13.23 29.28
N HIS A 125 -9.28 13.96 30.40
CA HIS A 125 -8.92 13.43 31.71
C HIS A 125 -9.97 12.43 32.22
N ILE A 126 -9.54 11.40 32.94
CA ILE A 126 -10.42 10.34 33.46
C ILE A 126 -11.64 10.87 34.23
N ASP A 127 -11.47 11.94 35.01
CA ASP A 127 -12.54 12.52 35.81
C ASP A 127 -13.65 13.09 34.92
N LEU A 128 -13.28 13.76 33.81
CA LEU A 128 -14.24 14.27 32.83
C LEU A 128 -14.95 13.17 32.07
N ILE A 129 -14.25 12.07 31.79
CA ILE A 129 -14.82 10.90 31.14
C ILE A 129 -15.83 10.24 32.05
N ALA A 130 -15.49 10.06 33.34
CA ALA A 130 -16.38 9.51 34.36
C ALA A 130 -17.65 10.37 34.54
N GLU A 131 -17.49 11.69 34.62
CA GLU A 131 -18.61 12.64 34.72
C GLU A 131 -19.54 12.54 33.51
N ARG A 132 -19.00 12.58 32.31
CA ARG A 132 -19.78 12.54 31.05
C ARG A 132 -20.45 11.20 30.80
N SER A 133 -19.86 10.10 31.25
CA SER A 133 -20.43 8.74 31.14
C SER A 133 -21.36 8.38 32.31
N ASN A 134 -21.47 9.25 33.29
CA ASN A 134 -22.23 9.02 34.52
C ASN A 134 -21.85 7.70 35.22
N ALA A 135 -20.55 7.41 35.25
CA ALA A 135 -19.96 6.20 35.82
C ALA A 135 -19.02 6.53 36.99
N SER A 136 -18.77 5.55 37.86
CA SER A 136 -17.75 5.72 38.90
C SER A 136 -16.33 5.78 38.27
N ILE A 137 -15.41 6.47 38.89
CA ILE A 137 -14.00 6.56 38.42
C ILE A 137 -13.38 5.17 38.31
N SER A 138 -13.70 4.27 39.24
CA SER A 138 -13.20 2.90 39.25
C SER A 138 -13.71 2.09 38.06
N ASP A 139 -14.99 2.15 37.77
CA ASP A 139 -15.59 1.44 36.61
C ASP A 139 -15.11 2.05 35.30
N THR A 140 -14.96 3.37 35.24
CA THR A 140 -14.41 4.08 34.10
C THR A 140 -12.99 3.60 33.81
N LEU A 141 -12.12 3.49 34.81
CA LEU A 141 -10.74 3.04 34.64
C LEU A 141 -10.66 1.60 34.12
N VAL A 142 -11.46 0.68 34.70
CA VAL A 142 -11.50 -0.72 34.27
C VAL A 142 -11.91 -0.85 32.81
N ASN A 143 -12.96 -0.14 32.41
CA ASN A 143 -13.45 -0.19 31.02
C ASN A 143 -12.51 0.53 30.04
N LEU A 144 -11.84 1.63 30.45
CA LEU A 144 -10.83 2.29 29.63
C LEU A 144 -9.61 1.39 29.41
N LEU A 145 -9.14 0.68 30.43
CA LEU A 145 -8.08 -0.31 30.26
C LEU A 145 -8.49 -1.44 29.30
N SER A 146 -9.73 -1.91 29.40
CA SER A 146 -10.25 -2.91 28.46
C SER A 146 -10.26 -2.37 27.02
N LEU A 147 -10.68 -1.14 26.80
CA LEU A 147 -10.65 -0.49 25.48
C LEU A 147 -9.23 -0.28 24.95
N GLU A 148 -8.26 0.03 25.83
CA GLU A 148 -6.86 0.15 25.47
C GLU A 148 -6.26 -1.20 25.07
N PHE A 149 -6.55 -2.29 25.81
CA PHE A 149 -6.15 -3.65 25.42
C PHE A 149 -6.76 -4.10 24.08
N LYS A 150 -7.97 -3.62 23.78
CA LYS A 150 -8.63 -3.83 22.49
C LYS A 150 -8.03 -2.94 21.37
N GLY A 151 -7.08 -2.04 21.70
CA GLY A 151 -6.43 -1.15 20.74
C GLY A 151 -7.30 -0.03 20.17
N LEU A 152 -8.41 0.28 20.86
CA LEU A 152 -9.40 1.28 20.41
C LEU A 152 -9.11 2.68 20.94
N ILE A 153 -8.36 2.79 22.03
CA ILE A 153 -7.96 4.04 22.66
C ILE A 153 -6.51 3.97 23.13
N LYS A 154 -5.94 5.11 23.44
CA LYS A 154 -4.58 5.22 23.96
C LYS A 154 -4.54 6.07 25.22
N GLN A 155 -3.85 5.56 26.25
CA GLN A 155 -3.56 6.33 27.45
C GLN A 155 -2.34 7.23 27.22
N LEU A 156 -2.42 8.48 27.67
CA LEU A 156 -1.35 9.46 27.67
C LEU A 156 -0.93 9.78 29.12
N PRO A 157 0.29 10.32 29.33
CA PRO A 157 0.74 10.76 30.65
C PRO A 157 -0.25 11.74 31.29
N GLY A 158 -0.48 11.61 32.61
CA GLY A 158 -1.42 12.46 33.33
C GLY A 158 -2.87 11.97 33.34
N LYS A 159 -3.11 10.66 33.18
CA LYS A 159 -4.43 10.04 33.15
C LYS A 159 -5.36 10.60 32.07
N LEU A 160 -4.78 10.97 30.94
CA LEU A 160 -5.49 11.42 29.74
C LEU A 160 -5.70 10.25 28.80
N PHE A 161 -6.86 10.19 28.15
CA PHE A 161 -7.21 9.16 27.18
C PHE A 161 -7.69 9.81 25.87
N VAL A 162 -7.33 9.18 24.74
CA VAL A 162 -7.65 9.63 23.39
C VAL A 162 -8.07 8.43 22.54
N ARG A 163 -8.94 8.68 21.60
CA ARG A 163 -9.42 7.68 20.63
C ARG A 163 -8.44 7.51 19.48
#